data_8ae910f66f2293cde1f3340a52a7ae7b
#
_entry.id   8ae910f66f2293cde1f3340a52a7ae7b
#
_cell.length_a   1.000
_cell.length_b   1.000
_cell.length_c   1.000
_cell.angle_alpha   90.00
_cell.angle_beta   90.00
_cell.angle_gamma   90.00
#
_symmetry.space_group_name_H-M   'P 1'
#
loop_
_entity.id
_entity.type
_entity.pdbx_description
1 polymer ?
#
loop_
_entity_poly.entity_id
_entity_poly.type
_entity_poly.pdbx_seq_one_letter_code
_entity_poly.pdbx_strand_id
1 'polypeptide(L)'
;MRKEASNPGSNYQDGQWNLVHLKFLTDFMEETGLTTASVAELVGISRQAVYYWFKKDNVRISMIYKLFEAYGYKIEFDLIKERPTEGEPARVEMEVERESKTGKKLEFLASALKRYNIYREEISPKMGIGTTTIYYWLSHDDVFISYIYKLAELAGLKVTIRITPNND
;
A
#
# COMPACT_ATOMS: atom_id res chain seq x y z
N MET A 1 7.16 -35.00 -0.70
CA MET A 1 7.14 -33.60 -0.94
C MET A 1 7.37 -32.78 0.32
N ARG A 2 8.14 -31.73 0.20
CA ARG A 2 8.46 -30.94 1.36
C ARG A 2 7.28 -30.09 1.81
N LYS A 3 7.08 -30.01 3.09
CA LYS A 3 6.01 -29.22 3.66
C LYS A 3 6.52 -27.85 4.07
N GLU A 4 6.28 -26.89 3.23
CA GLU A 4 6.65 -25.50 3.52
C GLU A 4 5.86 -24.95 4.70
N ALA A 5 4.64 -25.46 4.85
CA ALA A 5 3.72 -24.97 5.88
C ALA A 5 4.22 -25.25 7.29
N SER A 6 5.18 -26.14 7.45
CA SER A 6 5.70 -26.47 8.78
C SER A 6 6.68 -25.45 9.32
N ASN A 7 7.05 -24.44 8.54
CA ASN A 7 7.98 -23.41 8.97
C ASN A 7 7.28 -22.37 9.84
N PRO A 8 7.56 -22.33 11.16
CA PRO A 8 6.95 -21.33 12.02
C PRO A 8 7.40 -19.93 11.61
N GLY A 9 6.50 -19.01 11.51
CA GLY A 9 6.79 -17.66 11.07
C GLY A 9 6.58 -17.43 9.58
N SER A 10 6.34 -18.49 8.81
CA SER A 10 6.00 -18.33 7.40
C SER A 10 4.55 -17.88 7.28
N ASN A 11 4.29 -16.92 6.39
CA ASN A 11 2.94 -16.49 6.09
C ASN A 11 2.29 -17.32 4.97
N TYR A 12 2.92 -18.43 4.59
CA TYR A 12 2.36 -19.37 3.63
C TYR A 12 1.92 -20.64 4.34
N GLN A 13 0.63 -20.91 4.36
CA GLN A 13 0.05 -22.07 5.02
C GLN A 13 -1.06 -22.67 4.20
N ASP A 14 -1.12 -24.00 4.16
CA ASP A 14 -2.18 -24.76 3.48
C ASP A 14 -2.38 -24.34 2.01
N GLY A 15 -1.28 -24.08 1.33
CA GLY A 15 -1.32 -23.70 -0.08
C GLY A 15 -1.69 -22.26 -0.33
N GLN A 16 -1.79 -21.46 0.70
CA GLN A 16 -2.19 -20.06 0.56
C GLN A 16 -1.29 -19.12 1.36
N TRP A 17 -1.17 -17.91 0.84
CA TRP A 17 -0.51 -16.84 1.58
C TRP A 17 -1.47 -16.24 2.59
N ASN A 18 -0.99 -16.06 3.80
CA ASN A 18 -1.76 -15.40 4.86
C ASN A 18 -1.28 -13.95 4.95
N LEU A 19 -1.88 -13.09 4.14
CA LEU A 19 -1.42 -11.72 3.94
C LEU A 19 -2.35 -10.70 4.58
N VAL A 20 -1.76 -9.60 5.03
CA VAL A 20 -2.47 -8.42 5.50
C VAL A 20 -2.28 -7.29 4.49
N HIS A 21 -1.03 -6.92 4.24
CA HIS A 21 -0.71 -5.77 3.39
C HIS A 21 -0.90 -6.04 1.91
N LEU A 22 -0.60 -7.26 1.46
CA LEU A 22 -0.69 -7.62 0.05
C LEU A 22 -1.90 -8.49 -0.28
N LYS A 23 -2.88 -8.57 0.63
CA LYS A 23 -4.09 -9.33 0.35
C LYS A 23 -4.83 -8.77 -0.86
N PHE A 24 -4.88 -7.46 -1.00
CA PHE A 24 -5.52 -6.84 -2.16
C PHE A 24 -4.89 -7.33 -3.47
N LEU A 25 -3.58 -7.56 -3.46
CA LEU A 25 -2.84 -7.97 -4.66
C LEU A 25 -3.15 -9.42 -5.01
N THR A 26 -3.13 -10.33 -4.03
CA THR A 26 -3.48 -11.72 -4.29
C THR A 26 -4.95 -11.87 -4.71
N ASP A 27 -5.83 -11.08 -4.12
CA ASP A 27 -7.24 -11.07 -4.52
C ASP A 27 -7.38 -10.62 -5.98
N PHE A 28 -6.68 -9.58 -6.36
CA PHE A 28 -6.68 -9.07 -7.73
C PHE A 28 -6.12 -10.11 -8.70
N MET A 29 -5.02 -10.76 -8.32
CA MET A 29 -4.41 -11.79 -9.15
C MET A 29 -5.37 -12.97 -9.37
N GLU A 30 -6.07 -13.36 -8.31
CA GLU A 30 -7.04 -14.45 -8.41
C GLU A 30 -8.21 -14.08 -9.32
N GLU A 31 -8.74 -12.88 -9.19
CA GLU A 31 -9.85 -12.40 -10.01
C GLU A 31 -9.49 -12.29 -11.50
N THR A 32 -8.27 -11.91 -11.80
CA THR A 32 -7.84 -11.67 -13.18
C THR A 32 -7.11 -12.85 -13.80
N GLY A 33 -6.77 -13.87 -13.01
CA GLY A 33 -5.95 -14.98 -13.48
C GLY A 33 -4.48 -14.65 -13.62
N LEU A 34 -4.06 -13.52 -13.08
CA LEU A 34 -2.67 -13.09 -13.15
C LEU A 34 -1.82 -13.96 -12.24
N THR A 35 -0.73 -14.50 -12.76
CA THR A 35 0.15 -15.41 -12.03
C THR A 35 1.40 -14.68 -11.52
N THR A 36 2.11 -15.31 -10.59
CA THR A 36 3.38 -14.78 -10.10
C THR A 36 4.38 -14.59 -11.26
N ALA A 37 4.39 -15.53 -12.20
CA ALA A 37 5.26 -15.42 -13.38
C ALA A 37 4.88 -14.20 -14.24
N SER A 38 3.59 -13.96 -14.42
CA SER A 38 3.10 -12.81 -15.19
C SER A 38 3.45 -11.50 -14.49
N VAL A 39 3.30 -11.44 -13.17
CA VAL A 39 3.67 -10.26 -12.40
C VAL A 39 5.15 -9.96 -12.57
N ALA A 40 5.99 -10.97 -12.43
CA ALA A 40 7.43 -10.81 -12.59
C ALA A 40 7.79 -10.26 -13.97
N GLU A 41 7.15 -10.78 -15.00
CA GLU A 41 7.37 -10.32 -16.37
C GLU A 41 6.94 -8.88 -16.58
N LEU A 42 5.75 -8.53 -16.09
CA LEU A 42 5.20 -7.17 -16.23
C LEU A 42 6.08 -6.12 -15.55
N VAL A 43 6.61 -6.46 -14.38
CA VAL A 43 7.41 -5.53 -13.59
C VAL A 43 8.90 -5.57 -14.00
N GLY A 44 9.32 -6.64 -14.65
CA GLY A 44 10.70 -6.78 -15.08
C GLY A 44 11.63 -7.26 -13.99
N ILE A 45 11.14 -8.12 -13.11
CA ILE A 45 11.94 -8.69 -12.02
C ILE A 45 11.83 -10.22 -12.06
N SER A 46 12.59 -10.90 -11.22
CA SER A 46 12.54 -12.36 -11.14
C SER A 46 11.29 -12.83 -10.40
N ARG A 47 10.88 -14.08 -10.68
CA ARG A 47 9.79 -14.70 -9.92
C ARG A 47 10.15 -14.82 -8.46
N GLN A 48 11.43 -15.04 -8.17
CA GLN A 48 11.90 -15.10 -6.79
C GLN A 48 11.68 -13.79 -6.06
N ALA A 49 11.88 -12.66 -6.72
CA ALA A 49 11.64 -11.35 -6.14
C ALA A 49 10.16 -11.16 -5.80
N VAL A 50 9.27 -11.57 -6.72
CA VAL A 50 7.82 -11.49 -6.45
C VAL A 50 7.45 -12.41 -5.29
N TYR A 51 8.03 -13.60 -5.24
CA TYR A 51 7.82 -14.52 -4.14
C TYR A 51 8.16 -13.87 -2.81
N TYR A 52 9.25 -13.12 -2.74
CA TYR A 52 9.64 -12.42 -1.53
C TYR A 52 8.66 -11.33 -1.12
N TRP A 53 7.98 -10.69 -2.08
CA TRP A 53 6.92 -9.74 -1.72
C TRP A 53 5.90 -10.42 -0.80
N PHE A 54 5.44 -11.61 -1.21
CA PHE A 54 4.41 -12.32 -0.45
C PHE A 54 4.98 -12.92 0.82
N LYS A 55 6.20 -13.43 0.77
CA LYS A 55 6.85 -13.98 1.95
C LYS A 55 7.00 -12.92 3.04
N LYS A 56 7.32 -11.71 2.67
CA LYS A 56 7.50 -10.59 3.59
C LYS A 56 6.21 -9.82 3.83
N ASP A 57 5.19 -10.08 3.04
CA ASP A 57 3.95 -9.30 3.04
C ASP A 57 4.26 -7.81 2.89
N ASN A 58 5.15 -7.49 1.95
CA ASN A 58 5.63 -6.13 1.79
C ASN A 58 6.20 -5.90 0.40
N VAL A 59 6.06 -4.68 -0.08
CA VAL A 59 6.59 -4.26 -1.37
C VAL A 59 6.58 -2.74 -1.42
N ARG A 60 7.43 -2.15 -2.25
CA ARG A 60 7.43 -0.70 -2.43
C ARG A 60 6.20 -0.27 -3.23
N ILE A 61 5.64 0.86 -2.87
CA ILE A 61 4.49 1.45 -3.57
C ILE A 61 4.81 1.63 -5.06
N SER A 62 6.05 2.04 -5.39
CA SER A 62 6.45 2.24 -6.79
C SER A 62 6.31 0.97 -7.62
N MET A 63 6.61 -0.19 -7.05
CA MET A 63 6.47 -1.46 -7.74
C MET A 63 5.02 -1.82 -7.98
N ILE A 64 4.16 -1.50 -7.02
CA ILE A 64 2.72 -1.72 -7.18
C ILE A 64 2.17 -0.89 -8.32
N TYR A 65 2.51 0.40 -8.36
CA TYR A 65 2.09 1.27 -9.46
C TYR A 65 2.58 0.76 -10.80
N LYS A 66 3.85 0.33 -10.83
CA LYS A 66 4.44 -0.20 -12.07
C LYS A 66 3.67 -1.42 -12.58
N LEU A 67 3.32 -2.33 -11.67
CA LEU A 67 2.58 -3.52 -12.04
C LEU A 67 1.20 -3.18 -12.61
N PHE A 68 0.44 -2.37 -11.91
CA PHE A 68 -0.92 -2.05 -12.34
C PHE A 68 -0.92 -1.26 -13.65
N GLU A 69 -0.02 -0.31 -13.78
CA GLU A 69 0.12 0.44 -15.02
C GLU A 69 0.46 -0.47 -16.19
N ALA A 70 1.41 -1.38 -16.00
CA ALA A 70 1.80 -2.32 -17.04
C ALA A 70 0.67 -3.26 -17.44
N TYR A 71 -0.22 -3.58 -16.50
CA TYR A 71 -1.34 -4.47 -16.75
C TYR A 71 -2.59 -3.72 -17.24
N GLY A 72 -2.50 -2.40 -17.37
CA GLY A 72 -3.60 -1.60 -17.90
C GLY A 72 -4.64 -1.21 -16.86
N TYR A 73 -4.23 -1.12 -15.61
CA TYR A 73 -5.13 -0.73 -14.52
C TYR A 73 -4.59 0.47 -13.79
N LYS A 74 -5.50 1.20 -13.17
CA LYS A 74 -5.18 2.32 -12.29
C LYS A 74 -5.41 1.89 -10.86
N ILE A 75 -4.46 2.16 -9.99
CA ILE A 75 -4.59 1.88 -8.55
C ILE A 75 -4.48 3.18 -7.79
N GLU A 76 -5.35 3.36 -6.80
CA GLU A 76 -5.36 4.54 -5.95
C GLU A 76 -5.38 4.12 -4.50
N PHE A 77 -4.47 4.67 -3.72
CA PHE A 77 -4.43 4.49 -2.27
C PHE A 77 -4.99 5.71 -1.58
N ASP A 78 -5.58 5.51 -0.40
CA ASP A 78 -6.00 6.62 0.42
C ASP A 78 -5.93 6.24 1.89
N LEU A 79 -5.84 7.25 2.74
CA LEU A 79 -5.85 7.10 4.18
C LEU A 79 -7.02 7.92 4.72
N ILE A 80 -7.99 7.25 5.31
CA ILE A 80 -9.20 7.91 5.80
C ILE A 80 -9.48 7.49 7.23
N LYS A 81 -10.21 8.31 7.97
CA LYS A 81 -10.65 7.93 9.31
C LYS A 81 -11.71 6.84 9.18
N GLU A 82 -11.60 5.80 10.00
CA GLU A 82 -12.59 4.73 10.01
C GLU A 82 -13.95 5.25 10.38
N ARG A 83 -13.98 6.20 11.32
CA ARG A 83 -15.22 6.83 11.76
C ARG A 83 -15.01 8.33 11.77
N PRO A 84 -15.87 9.07 11.06
CA PRO A 84 -15.80 10.54 11.14
C PRO A 84 -15.97 10.97 12.59
N THR A 85 -15.18 11.93 13.00
CA THR A 85 -15.39 12.54 14.32
C THR A 85 -16.74 13.24 14.29
N GLU A 86 -17.49 13.12 15.39
CA GLU A 86 -18.79 13.72 15.48
C GLU A 86 -18.73 15.21 15.11
N GLY A 87 -19.51 15.60 14.11
CA GLY A 87 -19.53 16.97 13.61
C GLY A 87 -18.66 17.24 12.39
N GLU A 88 -17.85 16.28 11.93
CA GLU A 88 -17.06 16.43 10.71
C GLU A 88 -17.79 15.80 9.51
N PRO A 89 -18.13 16.59 8.49
CA PRO A 89 -18.78 16.01 7.31
C PRO A 89 -17.76 15.25 6.48
N ALA A 90 -17.98 13.96 6.28
CA ALA A 90 -17.10 13.09 5.50
C ALA A 90 -16.94 13.57 4.04
N ARG A 91 -17.88 14.39 3.59
CA ARG A 91 -17.91 14.85 2.22
C ARG A 91 -16.84 15.90 1.89
N VAL A 92 -16.46 16.71 2.90
CA VAL A 92 -15.46 17.76 2.70
C VAL A 92 -14.09 17.18 2.42
N GLU A 93 -13.78 16.04 3.03
CA GLU A 93 -12.49 15.38 2.85
C GLU A 93 -12.27 14.92 1.40
N MET A 94 -13.32 14.44 0.76
CA MET A 94 -13.24 13.97 -0.62
C MET A 94 -13.04 15.12 -1.62
N GLU A 95 -13.60 16.27 -1.33
CA GLU A 95 -13.44 17.43 -2.21
C GLU A 95 -12.04 18.01 -2.17
N VAL A 96 -11.45 18.05 -0.97
CA VAL A 96 -10.09 18.54 -0.81
C VAL A 96 -9.10 17.66 -1.59
N GLU A 97 -9.34 16.35 -1.60
CA GLU A 97 -8.48 15.44 -2.34
C GLU A 97 -8.48 15.67 -3.84
N ARG A 98 -9.63 15.99 -4.40
CA ARG A 98 -9.73 16.19 -5.86
C ARG A 98 -8.98 17.41 -6.33
N GLU A 99 -8.80 18.40 -5.47
CA GLU A 99 -8.17 19.65 -5.85
C GLU A 99 -6.66 19.63 -5.78
N SER A 100 -6.08 18.68 -5.09
CA SER A 100 -4.63 18.69 -4.84
C SER A 100 -3.84 17.60 -5.54
N LYS A 101 -4.39 16.99 -6.59
CA LYS A 101 -3.68 15.92 -7.30
C LYS A 101 -2.49 16.44 -8.08
N THR A 102 -1.30 16.05 -7.66
CA THR A 102 -0.04 16.44 -8.28
C THR A 102 0.52 15.37 -9.22
N GLY A 103 -0.08 14.19 -9.25
CA GLY A 103 0.43 13.07 -10.03
C GLY A 103 1.48 12.24 -9.32
N LYS A 104 1.84 12.62 -8.10
CA LYS A 104 2.81 11.85 -7.33
C LYS A 104 2.14 10.66 -6.65
N LYS A 105 2.89 9.55 -6.53
CA LYS A 105 2.39 8.31 -5.94
C LYS A 105 2.03 8.46 -4.46
N LEU A 106 2.79 9.26 -3.73
CA LEU A 106 2.58 9.46 -2.28
C LEU A 106 1.79 10.71 -1.95
N GLU A 107 1.08 11.27 -2.92
CA GLU A 107 0.23 12.42 -2.66
C GLU A 107 -0.81 12.12 -1.59
N PHE A 108 -1.37 10.91 -1.60
CA PHE A 108 -2.34 10.50 -0.59
C PHE A 108 -1.76 10.55 0.81
N LEU A 109 -0.49 10.21 0.96
CA LEU A 109 0.19 10.26 2.26
C LEU A 109 0.40 11.71 2.71
N ALA A 110 0.92 12.55 1.82
CA ALA A 110 1.13 13.96 2.13
C ALA A 110 -0.18 14.64 2.51
N SER A 111 -1.25 14.33 1.77
CA SER A 111 -2.57 14.87 2.05
C SER A 111 -3.11 14.44 3.41
N ALA A 112 -2.93 13.16 3.75
CA ALA A 112 -3.39 12.64 5.03
C ALA A 112 -2.64 13.27 6.20
N LEU A 113 -1.32 13.41 6.08
CA LEU A 113 -0.52 14.02 7.13
C LEU A 113 -1.02 15.44 7.44
N LYS A 114 -1.34 16.18 6.39
CA LYS A 114 -1.84 17.55 6.52
C LYS A 114 -3.28 17.57 7.04
N ARG A 115 -4.15 16.78 6.45
CA ARG A 115 -5.57 16.77 6.77
C ARG A 115 -5.84 16.40 8.22
N TYR A 116 -5.13 15.40 8.71
CA TYR A 116 -5.35 14.88 10.05
C TYR A 116 -4.36 15.40 11.07
N ASN A 117 -3.58 16.43 10.72
CA ASN A 117 -2.61 17.06 11.61
C ASN A 117 -1.65 16.05 12.23
N ILE A 118 -1.10 15.19 11.38
CA ILE A 118 -0.12 14.20 11.82
C ILE A 118 1.27 14.79 11.68
N TYR A 119 1.94 15.00 12.80
CA TYR A 119 3.28 15.59 12.81
C TYR A 119 4.36 14.52 12.86
N ARG A 120 5.38 14.69 12.03
CA ARG A 120 6.47 13.73 11.93
C ARG A 120 7.16 13.52 13.28
N GLU A 121 7.29 14.58 14.04
CA GLU A 121 7.94 14.53 15.33
C GLU A 121 7.19 13.65 16.33
N GLU A 122 5.89 13.50 16.15
CA GLU A 122 5.06 12.68 17.01
C GLU A 122 4.93 11.25 16.52
N ILE A 123 4.73 11.07 15.20
CA ILE A 123 4.44 9.75 14.65
C ILE A 123 5.72 8.93 14.43
N SER A 124 6.82 9.57 14.06
CA SER A 124 8.06 8.85 13.73
C SER A 124 8.59 8.01 14.89
N PRO A 125 8.68 8.52 16.12
CA PRO A 125 9.13 7.69 17.23
C PRO A 125 8.22 6.49 17.48
N LYS A 126 6.92 6.66 17.29
CA LYS A 126 5.94 5.56 17.45
C LYS A 126 6.12 4.50 16.39
N MET A 127 6.59 4.88 15.22
CA MET A 127 6.88 3.95 14.12
C MET A 127 8.26 3.32 14.24
N GLY A 128 9.10 3.82 15.12
CA GLY A 128 10.48 3.35 15.25
C GLY A 128 11.38 3.83 14.12
N ILE A 129 11.10 5.00 13.56
CA ILE A 129 11.88 5.58 12.46
C ILE A 129 12.36 6.98 12.84
N GLY A 130 13.34 7.49 12.08
CA GLY A 130 13.81 8.86 12.28
C GLY A 130 12.80 9.89 11.79
N THR A 131 12.87 11.09 12.35
CA THR A 131 11.91 12.16 12.00
C THR A 131 12.07 12.63 10.55
N THR A 132 13.22 12.42 9.94
CA THR A 132 13.46 12.78 8.54
C THR A 132 13.04 11.70 7.56
N THR A 133 12.73 10.50 8.05
CA THR A 133 12.41 9.35 7.18
C THR A 133 11.15 9.59 6.36
N ILE A 134 10.10 10.12 6.97
CA ILE A 134 8.85 10.41 6.24
C ILE A 134 9.10 11.46 5.17
N TYR A 135 9.89 12.48 5.48
CA TYR A 135 10.27 13.48 4.50
C TYR A 135 11.00 12.85 3.32
N TYR A 136 11.89 11.90 3.61
CA TYR A 136 12.63 11.18 2.59
C TYR A 136 11.68 10.40 1.66
N TRP A 137 10.68 9.71 2.23
CA TRP A 137 9.68 9.00 1.42
C TRP A 137 8.99 9.95 0.47
N LEU A 138 8.52 11.09 0.98
CA LEU A 138 7.78 12.05 0.16
C LEU A 138 8.64 12.66 -0.95
N SER A 139 9.91 12.95 -0.64
CA SER A 139 10.81 13.54 -1.63
C SER A 139 11.22 12.54 -2.71
N HIS A 140 11.31 11.26 -2.38
CA HIS A 140 11.63 10.21 -3.34
C HIS A 140 10.39 9.56 -3.94
N ASP A 141 9.22 9.94 -3.46
CA ASP A 141 7.93 9.47 -3.94
C ASP A 141 7.82 7.93 -3.90
N ASP A 142 8.33 7.33 -2.83
CA ASP A 142 8.28 5.88 -2.66
C ASP A 142 8.41 5.49 -1.19
N VAL A 143 7.79 4.36 -0.84
CA VAL A 143 7.84 3.79 0.49
C VAL A 143 7.36 2.35 0.44
N PHE A 144 7.81 1.53 1.38
CA PHE A 144 7.25 0.18 1.53
C PHE A 144 5.83 0.26 2.07
N ILE A 145 4.94 -0.54 1.51
CA ILE A 145 3.51 -0.51 1.88
C ILE A 145 3.28 -0.81 3.36
N SER A 146 4.15 -1.60 3.97
CA SER A 146 4.03 -1.93 5.41
C SER A 146 4.08 -0.68 6.29
N TYR A 147 4.86 0.32 5.90
CA TYR A 147 4.94 1.57 6.65
C TYR A 147 3.65 2.38 6.53
N ILE A 148 2.99 2.30 5.38
CA ILE A 148 1.70 2.98 5.19
C ILE A 148 0.67 2.40 6.15
N TYR A 149 0.61 1.06 6.25
CA TYR A 149 -0.32 0.40 7.17
C TYR A 149 0.01 0.70 8.61
N LYS A 150 1.30 0.73 8.95
CA LYS A 150 1.72 1.03 10.33
C LYS A 150 1.35 2.45 10.73
N LEU A 151 1.61 3.41 9.85
CA LEU A 151 1.24 4.80 10.09
C LEU A 151 -0.27 4.93 10.25
N ALA A 152 -1.03 4.30 9.37
CA ALA A 152 -2.48 4.32 9.44
C ALA A 152 -2.99 3.79 10.78
N GLU A 153 -2.46 2.64 11.21
CA GLU A 153 -2.85 2.05 12.49
C GLU A 153 -2.57 2.99 13.65
N LEU A 154 -1.38 3.57 13.69
CA LEU A 154 -0.98 4.48 14.77
C LEU A 154 -1.77 5.78 14.76
N ALA A 155 -2.21 6.23 13.61
CA ALA A 155 -2.95 7.48 13.47
C ALA A 155 -4.47 7.29 13.51
N GLY A 156 -4.94 6.04 13.65
CA GLY A 156 -6.37 5.76 13.65
C GLY A 156 -7.02 5.88 12.28
N LEU A 157 -6.26 5.63 11.24
CA LEU A 157 -6.73 5.72 9.86
C LEU A 157 -6.86 4.34 9.24
N LYS A 158 -7.62 4.27 8.17
CA LYS A 158 -7.81 3.06 7.37
C LYS A 158 -7.17 3.27 6.01
N VAL A 159 -6.45 2.26 5.52
CA VAL A 159 -5.93 2.26 4.15
C VAL A 159 -7.04 1.79 3.23
N THR A 160 -7.37 2.57 2.22
CA THR A 160 -8.31 2.15 1.18
C THR A 160 -7.57 2.05 -0.14
N ILE A 161 -7.99 1.07 -0.94
CA ILE A 161 -7.36 0.79 -2.24
C ILE A 161 -8.46 0.64 -3.26
N ARG A 162 -8.36 1.41 -4.35
CA ARG A 162 -9.30 1.32 -5.44
C ARG A 162 -8.56 0.97 -6.72
N ILE A 163 -9.02 -0.07 -7.39
CA ILE A 163 -8.42 -0.58 -8.63
C ILE A 163 -9.47 -0.51 -9.73
N THR A 164 -9.16 0.18 -10.81
CA THR A 164 -10.07 0.35 -11.95
C THR A 164 -9.31 0.14 -13.25
N PRO A 165 -9.98 -0.38 -14.29
CA PRO A 165 -9.35 -0.47 -15.60
C PRO A 165 -8.99 0.92 -16.10
N ASN A 166 -7.84 1.03 -16.76
CA ASN A 166 -7.39 2.27 -17.36
C ASN A 166 -7.92 2.31 -18.80
N ASN A 167 -8.96 3.11 -19.03
CA ASN A 167 -9.68 3.15 -20.30
C ASN A 167 -9.22 4.24 -21.26
N ASP A 168 -8.10 4.84 -20.98
CA ASP A 168 -7.58 5.92 -21.85
C ASP A 168 -6.87 5.41 -23.10
#